data_f3965552a2c883e88c6d733d57261fb2
#
_entry.id   f3965552a2c883e88c6d733d57261fb2
#
_cell.length_a   1.000
_cell.length_b   1.000
_cell.length_c   1.000
_cell.angle_alpha   90.00
_cell.angle_beta   90.00
_cell.angle_gamma   90.00
#
_symmetry.space_group_name_H-M   'P 1'
#
loop_
_entity.id
_entity.type
_entity.pdbx_description
1 polymer ?
#
loop_
_entity_poly.entity_id
_entity_poly.type
_entity_poly.pdbx_seq_one_letter_code
_entity_poly.pdbx_strand_id
1 'polypeptide(L)'
;VDLFYLDVLTSIKEIKISCKAIQKFNKPVLIGIHLNKEGNLPSSEEIEEVFDEIKNLNCCGIIAACVSPEIVELAQKKFKKYNLPYGFKVNAFKNITQDLSFDSNYTGNPVENFGTRADEFTPEVFKNFVKKISDNGSNLLGGCCEIKPKHIAKLKGLV
;
A
#
# COMPACT_ATOMS: atom_id res chain seq x y z
N VAL A 1 -17.83 11.81 7.02
CA VAL A 1 -16.55 11.07 7.05
C VAL A 1 -15.49 11.90 7.75
N ASP A 2 -14.50 11.25 8.38
CA ASP A 2 -13.46 11.92 9.16
C ASP A 2 -12.22 12.19 8.31
N LEU A 3 -11.92 11.30 7.38
CA LEU A 3 -10.84 11.43 6.41
C LEU A 3 -11.21 10.79 5.06
N PHE A 4 -10.44 11.09 4.02
CA PHE A 4 -10.48 10.35 2.75
C PHE A 4 -9.27 9.43 2.64
N TYR A 5 -9.50 8.20 2.17
CA TYR A 5 -8.43 7.30 1.77
C TYR A 5 -8.47 7.13 0.25
N LEU A 6 -7.42 7.61 -0.40
CA LEU A 6 -7.21 7.45 -1.85
C LEU A 6 -6.36 6.21 -2.05
N ASP A 7 -6.95 5.13 -2.53
CA ASP A 7 -6.35 3.80 -2.52
C ASP A 7 -5.72 3.41 -3.87
N VAL A 8 -4.55 2.78 -3.82
CA VAL A 8 -3.86 2.12 -4.96
C VAL A 8 -3.58 3.07 -6.13
N LEU A 9 -3.15 4.29 -5.84
CA LEU A 9 -2.75 5.25 -6.88
C LEU A 9 -1.42 4.80 -7.52
N THR A 10 -1.30 4.97 -8.83
CA THR A 10 -0.20 4.43 -9.63
C THR A 10 0.71 5.51 -10.24
N SER A 11 0.32 6.77 -10.14
CA SER A 11 1.07 7.91 -10.67
C SER A 11 0.86 9.20 -9.86
N ILE A 12 1.81 10.12 -9.94
CA ILE A 12 1.67 11.47 -9.38
C ILE A 12 0.48 12.21 -10.00
N LYS A 13 0.20 11.97 -11.27
CA LYS A 13 -0.96 12.55 -11.95
C LYS A 13 -2.28 12.12 -11.28
N GLU A 14 -2.43 10.84 -10.93
CA GLU A 14 -3.60 10.35 -10.20
C GLU A 14 -3.70 10.96 -8.81
N ILE A 15 -2.59 11.06 -8.08
CA ILE A 15 -2.53 11.72 -6.77
C ILE A 15 -3.07 13.15 -6.87
N LYS A 16 -2.55 13.94 -7.80
CA LYS A 16 -2.98 15.34 -8.04
C LYS A 16 -4.48 15.46 -8.32
N ILE A 17 -4.97 14.66 -9.26
CA ILE A 17 -6.37 14.71 -9.68
C ILE A 17 -7.29 14.32 -8.52
N SER A 18 -6.97 13.23 -7.83
CA SER A 18 -7.76 12.71 -6.72
C SER A 18 -7.80 13.69 -5.55
N CYS A 19 -6.66 14.25 -5.15
CA CYS A 19 -6.60 15.26 -4.10
C CYS A 19 -7.38 16.52 -4.47
N LYS A 20 -7.28 17.00 -5.72
CA LYS A 20 -8.06 18.14 -6.20
C LYS A 20 -9.57 17.88 -6.13
N ALA A 21 -10.02 16.68 -6.46
CA ALA A 21 -11.44 16.34 -6.44
C ALA A 21 -12.06 16.42 -5.03
N ILE A 22 -11.28 16.08 -3.99
CA ILE A 22 -11.74 16.06 -2.59
C ILE A 22 -11.38 17.33 -1.79
N GLN A 23 -10.56 18.21 -2.34
CA GLN A 23 -10.07 19.42 -1.66
C GLN A 23 -11.17 20.28 -1.04
N LYS A 24 -12.33 20.39 -1.73
CA LYS A 24 -13.49 21.17 -1.28
C LYS A 24 -14.08 20.71 0.06
N PHE A 25 -13.80 19.50 0.49
CA PHE A 25 -14.33 18.93 1.73
C PHE A 25 -13.46 19.26 2.96
N ASN A 26 -12.27 19.81 2.75
CA ASN A 26 -11.33 20.21 3.82
C ASN A 26 -11.13 19.12 4.89
N LYS A 27 -10.94 17.88 4.46
CA LYS A 27 -10.68 16.72 5.33
C LYS A 27 -9.26 16.20 5.14
N PRO A 28 -8.67 15.58 6.19
CA PRO A 28 -7.39 14.89 6.04
C PRO A 28 -7.45 13.82 4.95
N VAL A 29 -6.33 13.59 4.30
CA VAL A 29 -6.20 12.61 3.22
C VAL A 29 -5.14 11.60 3.59
N LEU A 30 -5.49 10.32 3.57
CA LEU A 30 -4.58 9.20 3.59
C LEU A 30 -4.33 8.76 2.15
N ILE A 31 -3.07 8.69 1.74
CA ILE A 31 -2.69 8.38 0.37
C ILE A 31 -2.13 6.96 0.29
N GLY A 32 -2.77 6.11 -0.50
CA GLY A 32 -2.32 4.76 -0.81
C GLY A 32 -1.74 4.69 -2.22
N ILE A 33 -0.47 4.36 -2.33
CA ILE A 33 0.24 4.22 -3.60
C ILE A 33 0.60 2.77 -3.87
N HIS A 34 0.49 2.34 -5.12
CA HIS A 34 1.05 1.07 -5.55
C HIS A 34 2.53 1.24 -5.89
N LEU A 35 3.33 0.20 -5.65
CA LEU A 35 4.76 0.22 -5.93
C LEU A 35 5.17 -0.97 -6.79
N ASN A 36 6.03 -0.71 -7.75
CA ASN A 36 6.70 -1.71 -8.55
C ASN A 36 7.85 -2.41 -7.77
N LYS A 37 8.56 -3.32 -8.40
CA LYS A 37 9.64 -4.11 -7.75
C LYS A 37 10.84 -3.28 -7.32
N GLU A 38 11.05 -2.12 -7.92
CA GLU A 38 12.08 -1.15 -7.56
C GLU A 38 11.66 -0.27 -6.39
N GLY A 39 10.38 -0.37 -5.96
CA GLY A 39 9.79 0.45 -4.92
C GLY A 39 9.51 1.89 -5.38
N ASN A 40 9.22 2.06 -6.67
CA ASN A 40 8.78 3.31 -7.29
C ASN A 40 7.32 3.17 -7.74
N LEU A 41 6.68 4.25 -8.18
CA LEU A 41 5.34 4.15 -8.78
C LEU A 41 5.39 3.33 -10.09
N PRO A 42 4.30 2.67 -10.49
CA PRO A 42 4.21 1.99 -11.79
C PRO A 42 4.51 2.89 -12.98
N SER A 43 4.16 4.17 -12.90
CA SER A 43 4.49 5.21 -13.89
C SER A 43 5.95 5.67 -13.88
N SER A 44 6.79 5.03 -13.04
CA SER A 44 8.24 5.22 -12.91
C SER A 44 8.70 6.42 -12.08
N GLU A 45 7.79 7.24 -11.54
CA GLU A 45 8.18 8.31 -10.62
C GLU A 45 8.74 7.71 -9.32
N GLU A 46 9.76 8.36 -8.79
CA GLU A 46 10.40 7.94 -7.55
C GLU A 46 9.57 8.33 -6.30
N ILE A 47 9.78 7.61 -5.21
CA ILE A 47 9.10 7.90 -3.93
C ILE A 47 9.39 9.32 -3.45
N GLU A 48 10.58 9.80 -3.68
CA GLU A 48 11.02 11.15 -3.35
C GLU A 48 10.13 12.21 -4.01
N GLU A 49 9.79 12.01 -5.29
CA GLU A 49 8.89 12.90 -6.04
C GLU A 49 7.46 12.86 -5.49
N VAL A 50 6.99 11.69 -5.04
CA VAL A 50 5.68 11.56 -4.38
C VAL A 50 5.65 12.40 -3.09
N PHE A 51 6.67 12.28 -2.24
CA PHE A 51 6.74 13.07 -1.00
C PHE A 51 6.81 14.57 -1.26
N ASP A 52 7.54 14.99 -2.28
CA ASP A 52 7.60 16.38 -2.71
C ASP A 52 6.24 16.90 -3.17
N GLU A 53 5.45 16.09 -3.82
CA GLU A 53 4.11 16.45 -4.25
C GLU A 53 3.12 16.57 -3.09
N ILE A 54 3.14 15.61 -2.16
CA ILE A 54 2.13 15.53 -1.09
C ILE A 54 2.43 16.45 0.10
N LYS A 55 3.65 16.99 0.23
CA LYS A 55 4.05 17.86 1.36
C LYS A 55 3.18 19.11 1.54
N ASN A 56 2.57 19.60 0.44
CA ASN A 56 1.70 20.77 0.44
C ASN A 56 0.21 20.42 0.52
N LEU A 57 -0.13 19.15 0.66
CA LEU A 57 -1.49 18.65 0.78
C LEU A 57 -1.83 18.41 2.25
N ASN A 58 -3.11 18.39 2.59
CA ASN A 58 -3.60 17.98 3.92
C ASN A 58 -3.47 16.46 4.08
N CYS A 59 -2.26 15.93 3.86
CA CYS A 59 -1.94 14.51 3.92
C CYS A 59 -1.63 14.11 5.35
N CYS A 60 -2.39 13.17 5.91
CA CYS A 60 -2.21 12.65 7.26
C CYS A 60 -1.39 11.35 7.32
N GLY A 61 -1.03 10.77 6.18
CA GLY A 61 -0.21 9.57 6.10
C GLY A 61 -0.12 9.00 4.68
N ILE A 62 0.83 8.10 4.50
CA ILE A 62 1.03 7.38 3.23
C ILE A 62 1.09 5.87 3.45
N ILE A 63 0.45 5.11 2.57
CA ILE A 63 0.45 3.64 2.58
C ILE A 63 0.96 3.11 1.24
N ALA A 64 1.94 2.19 1.28
CA ALA A 64 2.17 1.36 0.11
C ALA A 64 1.07 0.29 0.05
N ALA A 65 0.18 0.43 -0.93
CA ALA A 65 -1.09 -0.27 -1.03
C ALA A 65 -1.02 -1.42 -2.04
N CYS A 66 -1.52 -2.57 -1.63
CA CYS A 66 -1.55 -3.81 -2.41
C CYS A 66 -0.16 -4.26 -2.90
N VAL A 67 0.83 -4.16 -2.04
CA VAL A 67 2.22 -4.56 -2.32
C VAL A 67 2.56 -5.92 -1.73
N SER A 68 3.52 -6.60 -2.29
CA SER A 68 4.03 -7.87 -1.75
C SER A 68 4.94 -7.64 -0.53
N PRO A 69 5.14 -8.65 0.33
CA PRO A 69 6.03 -8.53 1.49
C PRO A 69 7.45 -8.07 1.14
N GLU A 70 7.98 -8.46 -0.01
CA GLU A 70 9.32 -8.10 -0.48
C GLU A 70 9.43 -6.60 -0.77
N ILE A 71 8.38 -6.02 -1.36
CA ILE A 71 8.31 -4.58 -1.65
C ILE A 71 8.23 -3.75 -0.37
N VAL A 72 7.55 -4.28 0.66
CA VAL A 72 7.42 -3.59 1.96
C VAL A 72 8.79 -3.27 2.56
N GLU A 73 9.71 -4.22 2.58
CA GLU A 73 11.04 -4.02 3.17
C GLU A 73 11.86 -2.95 2.45
N LEU A 74 11.71 -2.89 1.13
CA LEU A 74 12.35 -1.87 0.29
C LEU A 74 11.73 -0.48 0.54
N ALA A 75 10.40 -0.40 0.47
CA ALA A 75 9.66 0.85 0.63
C ALA A 75 9.81 1.44 2.05
N GLN A 76 9.85 0.60 3.08
CA GLN A 76 10.04 1.04 4.46
C GLN A 76 11.33 1.84 4.64
N LYS A 77 12.42 1.44 3.99
CA LYS A 77 13.69 2.18 4.03
C LYS A 77 13.58 3.57 3.40
N LYS A 78 12.75 3.70 2.36
CA LYS A 78 12.49 4.99 1.69
C LYS A 78 11.57 5.87 2.55
N PHE A 79 10.45 5.33 3.04
CA PHE A 79 9.44 6.07 3.80
C PHE A 79 9.96 6.63 5.11
N LYS A 80 10.84 5.91 5.80
CA LYS A 80 11.47 6.36 7.07
C LYS A 80 12.20 7.71 7.00
N LYS A 81 12.57 8.13 5.80
CA LYS A 81 13.29 9.41 5.61
C LYS A 81 12.37 10.63 5.82
N TYR A 82 11.05 10.42 5.87
CA TYR A 82 10.05 11.48 5.89
C TYR A 82 9.30 11.51 7.21
N ASN A 83 9.02 12.70 7.70
CA ASN A 83 8.26 12.90 8.94
C ASN A 83 6.75 12.88 8.65
N LEU A 84 6.26 11.73 8.22
CA LEU A 84 4.85 11.48 7.92
C LEU A 84 4.49 10.06 8.41
N PRO A 85 3.32 9.85 9.05
CA PRO A 85 2.83 8.52 9.34
C PRO A 85 2.81 7.66 8.07
N TYR A 86 3.36 6.46 8.14
CA TYR A 86 3.43 5.58 6.98
C TYR A 86 3.14 4.13 7.31
N GLY A 87 2.78 3.37 6.29
CA GLY A 87 2.56 1.95 6.46
C GLY A 87 2.29 1.18 5.19
N PHE A 88 1.67 0.02 5.37
CA PHE A 88 1.57 -0.98 4.31
C PHE A 88 0.24 -1.72 4.36
N LYS A 89 -0.35 -1.90 3.20
CA LYS A 89 -1.50 -2.77 2.94
C LYS A 89 -1.03 -3.92 2.06
N VAL A 90 -0.61 -5.02 2.72
CA VAL A 90 0.11 -6.12 2.09
C VAL A 90 -0.85 -7.09 1.41
N ASN A 91 -0.49 -7.61 0.26
CA ASN A 91 -1.18 -8.71 -0.40
C ASN A 91 -0.46 -10.05 -0.21
N ALA A 92 -1.14 -11.16 -0.48
CA ALA A 92 -0.59 -12.50 -0.46
C ALA A 92 -0.64 -13.18 -1.83
N PHE A 93 -0.44 -12.44 -2.92
CA PHE A 93 -0.19 -13.03 -4.24
C PHE A 93 1.27 -13.46 -4.39
N LYS A 94 1.52 -14.51 -5.20
CA LYS A 94 2.88 -14.99 -5.53
C LYS A 94 3.56 -14.08 -6.56
N ASN A 95 2.83 -13.73 -7.60
CA ASN A 95 3.34 -12.99 -8.75
C ASN A 95 2.43 -11.78 -9.00
N ILE A 96 2.69 -10.66 -8.35
CA ILE A 96 2.13 -9.42 -8.86
C ILE A 96 3.05 -8.96 -9.98
N THR A 97 2.55 -9.01 -11.19
CA THR A 97 3.21 -8.37 -12.32
C THR A 97 3.17 -6.87 -12.12
N GLN A 98 4.31 -6.22 -12.39
CA GLN A 98 4.56 -4.81 -12.13
C GLN A 98 3.71 -3.88 -12.98
N ASP A 99 3.19 -4.40 -14.07
CA ASP A 99 2.25 -3.71 -14.93
C ASP A 99 0.84 -4.10 -14.49
N LEU A 100 0.26 -3.30 -13.61
CA LEU A 100 -1.20 -3.26 -13.45
C LEU A 100 -1.83 -2.59 -14.70
N SER A 101 -1.29 -2.81 -15.89
CA SER A 101 -2.04 -2.63 -17.09
C SER A 101 -3.11 -3.71 -17.07
N PHE A 102 -4.32 -3.33 -16.70
CA PHE A 102 -5.48 -4.17 -16.90
C PHE A 102 -5.59 -4.41 -18.41
N ASP A 103 -4.97 -5.48 -18.86
CA ASP A 103 -5.22 -5.98 -20.20
C ASP A 103 -6.73 -6.22 -20.29
N SER A 104 -7.37 -5.62 -21.28
CA SER A 104 -8.80 -5.80 -21.56
C SER A 104 -9.16 -7.26 -21.84
N ASN A 105 -8.19 -8.12 -22.04
CA ASN A 105 -8.32 -9.58 -22.21
C ASN A 105 -8.25 -10.36 -20.88
N TYR A 106 -8.08 -9.67 -19.74
CA TYR A 106 -8.05 -10.30 -18.43
C TYR A 106 -9.45 -10.78 -18.04
N THR A 107 -9.73 -12.06 -18.24
CA THR A 107 -11.06 -12.67 -18.01
C THR A 107 -11.07 -13.70 -16.89
N GLY A 108 -10.12 -13.67 -15.97
CA GLY A 108 -9.95 -14.71 -14.97
C GLY A 108 -10.01 -14.24 -13.52
N ASN A 109 -10.07 -15.21 -12.62
CA ASN A 109 -9.88 -14.99 -11.20
C ASN A 109 -8.43 -14.50 -10.95
N PRO A 110 -8.22 -13.38 -10.22
CA PRO A 110 -6.87 -12.88 -9.90
C PRO A 110 -5.94 -13.94 -9.30
N VAL A 111 -6.47 -14.86 -8.49
CA VAL A 111 -5.70 -15.96 -7.90
C VAL A 111 -5.15 -16.93 -8.96
N GLU A 112 -5.90 -17.18 -10.04
CA GLU A 112 -5.45 -18.06 -11.13
C GLU A 112 -4.30 -17.44 -11.93
N ASN A 113 -4.31 -16.12 -12.08
CA ASN A 113 -3.28 -15.39 -12.83
C ASN A 113 -2.04 -15.06 -12.00
N PHE A 114 -2.21 -14.66 -10.74
CA PHE A 114 -1.10 -14.23 -9.90
C PHE A 114 -0.62 -15.29 -8.91
N GLY A 115 -1.35 -16.40 -8.77
CA GLY A 115 -1.14 -17.37 -7.72
C GLY A 115 -1.41 -16.84 -6.33
N THR A 116 -1.49 -17.71 -5.34
CA THR A 116 -1.70 -17.31 -3.94
C THR A 116 -0.63 -17.86 -3.02
N ARG A 117 -0.27 -17.09 -1.99
CA ARG A 117 0.58 -17.54 -0.86
C ARG A 117 -0.27 -17.98 0.33
N ALA A 118 -1.56 -18.27 0.14
CA ALA A 118 -2.49 -18.53 1.25
C ALA A 118 -2.01 -19.61 2.21
N ASP A 119 -1.28 -20.62 1.73
CA ASP A 119 -0.73 -21.70 2.53
C ASP A 119 0.57 -21.32 3.25
N GLU A 120 1.36 -20.42 2.66
CA GLU A 120 2.63 -19.94 3.19
C GLU A 120 2.43 -18.72 4.09
N PHE A 121 1.53 -17.81 3.69
CA PHE A 121 1.24 -16.56 4.40
C PHE A 121 0.01 -16.71 5.30
N THR A 122 0.10 -17.66 6.24
CA THR A 122 -0.95 -17.93 7.21
C THR A 122 -1.23 -16.74 8.14
N PRO A 123 -2.34 -16.70 8.90
CA PRO A 123 -2.60 -15.63 9.86
C PRO A 123 -1.48 -15.40 10.87
N GLU A 124 -0.77 -16.45 11.29
CA GLU A 124 0.34 -16.32 12.23
C GLU A 124 1.60 -15.75 11.56
N VAL A 125 1.91 -16.19 10.34
CA VAL A 125 3.01 -15.63 9.54
C VAL A 125 2.75 -14.15 9.24
N PHE A 126 1.53 -13.80 8.85
CA PHE A 126 1.11 -12.42 8.64
C PHE A 126 1.29 -11.56 9.90
N LYS A 127 0.85 -12.06 11.05
CA LYS A 127 1.04 -11.37 12.35
C LYS A 127 2.51 -11.07 12.63
N ASN A 128 3.38 -12.09 12.48
CA ASN A 128 4.82 -11.92 12.72
C ASN A 128 5.45 -10.93 11.75
N PHE A 129 5.04 -10.96 10.48
CA PHE A 129 5.46 -10.00 9.47
C PHE A 129 5.03 -8.58 9.85
N VAL A 130 3.75 -8.37 10.18
CA VAL A 130 3.21 -7.07 10.59
C VAL A 130 3.90 -6.55 11.84
N LYS A 131 4.16 -7.43 12.83
CA LYS A 131 4.95 -7.05 14.01
C LYS A 131 6.34 -6.54 13.63
N LYS A 132 7.07 -7.26 12.77
CA LYS A 132 8.40 -6.85 12.30
C LYS A 132 8.38 -5.46 11.66
N ILE A 133 7.42 -5.16 10.78
CA ILE A 133 7.35 -3.85 10.12
C ILE A 133 6.88 -2.74 11.07
N SER A 134 6.04 -3.06 12.05
CA SER A 134 5.64 -2.14 13.12
C SER A 134 6.82 -1.78 14.02
N ASP A 135 7.56 -2.78 14.51
CA ASP A 135 8.78 -2.58 15.32
C ASP A 135 9.83 -1.72 14.58
N ASN A 136 9.78 -1.75 13.26
CA ASN A 136 10.60 -0.93 12.37
C ASN A 136 10.03 0.47 12.07
N GLY A 137 8.92 0.87 12.70
CA GLY A 137 8.37 2.23 12.66
C GLY A 137 7.16 2.45 11.75
N SER A 138 6.62 1.40 11.12
CA SER A 138 5.34 1.50 10.40
C SER A 138 4.18 1.54 11.38
N ASN A 139 3.27 2.51 11.23
CA ASN A 139 2.13 2.72 12.12
C ASN A 139 0.76 2.65 11.42
N LEU A 140 0.74 2.43 10.10
CA LEU A 140 -0.46 2.18 9.31
C LEU A 140 -0.38 0.76 8.74
N LEU A 141 -1.12 -0.17 9.33
CA LEU A 141 -0.94 -1.60 9.10
C LEU A 141 -2.23 -2.23 8.61
N GLY A 142 -2.15 -2.99 7.53
CA GLY A 142 -3.33 -3.64 6.99
C GLY A 142 -3.02 -4.72 5.96
N GLY A 143 -4.09 -5.29 5.43
CA GLY A 143 -4.04 -6.29 4.38
C GLY A 143 -4.82 -5.88 3.14
N CYS A 144 -4.47 -6.47 2.01
CA CYS A 144 -5.13 -6.33 0.72
C CYS A 144 -5.54 -7.71 0.19
N CYS A 145 -5.38 -7.95 -1.10
CA CYS A 145 -5.76 -9.19 -1.76
C CYS A 145 -5.21 -10.43 -1.06
N GLU A 146 -6.05 -11.45 -0.89
CA GLU A 146 -5.80 -12.73 -0.19
C GLU A 146 -5.56 -12.60 1.34
N ILE A 147 -5.50 -11.40 1.90
CA ILE A 147 -5.53 -11.19 3.35
C ILE A 147 -6.98 -11.17 3.83
N LYS A 148 -7.36 -12.16 4.63
CA LYS A 148 -8.73 -12.43 5.07
C LYS A 148 -8.95 -11.91 6.50
N PRO A 149 -10.21 -11.75 6.95
CA PRO A 149 -10.53 -11.28 8.31
C PRO A 149 -9.76 -12.02 9.41
N LYS A 150 -9.52 -13.32 9.25
CA LYS A 150 -8.73 -14.14 10.21
C LYS A 150 -7.28 -13.66 10.37
N HIS A 151 -6.67 -13.06 9.32
CA HIS A 151 -5.34 -12.48 9.41
C HIS A 151 -5.37 -11.19 10.22
N ILE A 152 -6.32 -10.31 9.93
CA ILE A 152 -6.50 -9.05 10.66
C ILE A 152 -6.83 -9.30 12.13
N ALA A 153 -7.68 -10.29 12.42
CA ALA A 153 -8.01 -10.66 13.81
C ALA A 153 -6.79 -11.04 14.66
N LYS A 154 -5.73 -11.58 14.04
CA LYS A 154 -4.47 -11.90 14.71
C LYS A 154 -3.65 -10.67 15.11
N LEU A 155 -3.93 -9.52 14.56
CA LEU A 155 -3.23 -8.27 14.91
C LEU A 155 -3.75 -7.64 16.20
N LYS A 156 -4.86 -8.14 16.74
CA LYS A 156 -5.41 -7.65 18.02
C LYS A 156 -4.35 -7.78 19.12
N GLY A 157 -4.02 -6.65 19.75
CA GLY A 157 -3.00 -6.58 20.80
C GLY A 157 -1.56 -6.36 20.30
N LEU A 158 -1.36 -6.11 18.99
CA LEU A 158 -0.08 -5.61 18.45
C LEU A 158 -0.02 -4.07 18.44
N VAL A 159 -1.15 -3.41 18.54
CA VAL A 159 -1.35 -1.95 18.58
C VAL A 159 -2.09 -1.60 19.85
#